data_8569a025e07f1ece72f89b604db49a89
#
_entry.id   8569a025e07f1ece72f89b604db49a89
#
_cell.length_a   1.000
_cell.length_b   1.000
_cell.length_c   1.000
_cell.angle_alpha   90.00
_cell.angle_beta   90.00
_cell.angle_gamma   90.00
#
_symmetry.space_group_name_H-M   'P 1'
#
loop_
_entity.id
_entity.type
_entity.pdbx_description
1 polymer ?
#
loop_
_entity_poly.entity_id
_entity_poly.type
_entity_poly.pdbx_seq_one_letter_code
_entity_poly.pdbx_strand_id
1 'polypeptide(L)'
;LGDVYKRQAYVSAFFISKGGRFMKLFNSMSQKIEEFKPITEGQVSMYVCGPTVYNYPHIGNARPIVVFDTLKRTFMALGYKVKMVSNYTDVDDKIIKVAKECGISEKEVTEKIIKAYNDDRLALHAMMPDAAPKVTETMDAIIAFIDLLVKKEHAYVVDGDVYFRVSSVENYGKLSNQQIDDLMVGARIDENSKKENPLDFTLWKRTEEGIKWESPWSVGRPGWHTECVVMINKEFDGNHLIDIHGGGMDLKFPHHENEIAQSRAAYETGIANYWIHNGMVNIDGEKMSKSLGNVIWAKDMIEKIGGDTLRWLFLSSHYRSPLNINEEAIETAKKELNKVKTPLKQAYVKAGLAGVDLKEEYDVESFHTFLTAMEDDLNTPNAFAAIFDVVKQLNQVVRQKEIDFTALGLKVNAVEKMLDVLGIENHRIVLSEEDKNLHAEWKSAVAQKDFELADKFRAQLIEKGIL
;
A
#
# COMPACT_ATOMS: atom_id res chain seq x y z
N LEU A 1 -9.90 17.21 -3.43
CA LEU A 1 -10.38 15.87 -3.85
C LEU A 1 -11.17 15.92 -5.16
N GLY A 2 -12.06 16.92 -5.39
CA GLY A 2 -12.87 17.04 -6.61
C GLY A 2 -12.09 17.35 -7.89
N ASP A 3 -10.96 18.04 -7.82
CA ASP A 3 -10.16 18.42 -8.99
C ASP A 3 -9.23 17.30 -9.48
N VAL A 4 -8.76 16.42 -8.59
CA VAL A 4 -7.97 15.25 -8.95
C VAL A 4 -8.80 14.26 -9.77
N TYR A 5 -10.07 14.05 -9.40
CA TYR A 5 -10.98 13.16 -10.14
C TYR A 5 -11.37 13.71 -11.53
N LYS A 6 -11.52 15.02 -11.70
CA LYS A 6 -11.82 15.62 -13.02
C LYS A 6 -10.63 15.54 -13.98
N ARG A 7 -9.41 15.64 -13.47
CA ARG A 7 -8.18 15.52 -14.29
C ARG A 7 -7.94 14.10 -14.80
N GLN A 8 -8.37 13.07 -14.05
CA GLN A 8 -8.22 11.66 -14.44
C GLN A 8 -9.17 11.23 -15.58
N ALA A 9 -10.37 11.80 -15.66
CA ALA A 9 -11.37 11.40 -16.67
C ALA A 9 -10.94 11.66 -18.12
N TYR A 10 -10.06 12.64 -18.36
CA TYR A 10 -9.55 12.96 -19.71
C TYR A 10 -8.43 12.02 -20.19
N VAL A 11 -7.69 11.40 -19.28
CA VAL A 11 -6.59 10.48 -19.60
C VAL A 11 -7.13 9.10 -20.01
N SER A 12 -8.19 8.63 -19.36
CA SER A 12 -8.77 7.31 -19.60
C SER A 12 -9.38 7.14 -21.02
N ALA A 13 -9.98 8.18 -21.57
CA ALA A 13 -10.63 8.11 -22.87
C ALA A 13 -9.65 7.95 -24.07
N PHE A 14 -8.41 8.42 -23.93
CA PHE A 14 -7.40 8.36 -25.00
C PHE A 14 -6.67 7.00 -25.08
N PHE A 15 -6.57 6.29 -23.96
CA PHE A 15 -5.80 5.04 -23.88
C PHE A 15 -6.64 3.77 -24.20
N ILE A 16 -7.95 3.80 -24.01
CA ILE A 16 -8.83 2.67 -24.31
C ILE A 16 -8.99 2.44 -25.85
N SER A 17 -8.65 3.44 -26.67
CA SER A 17 -8.93 3.41 -28.13
C SER A 17 -7.83 2.82 -29.01
N LYS A 18 -6.63 2.50 -28.49
CA LYS A 18 -5.55 1.92 -29.32
C LYS A 18 -4.81 0.76 -28.62
N GLY A 19 -5.31 -0.45 -28.84
CA GLY A 19 -4.62 -1.71 -28.53
C GLY A 19 -4.56 -1.97 -27.02
N GLY A 20 -5.40 -2.92 -26.53
CA GLY A 20 -5.55 -3.22 -25.11
C GLY A 20 -4.22 -3.36 -24.39
N ARG A 21 -4.03 -2.53 -23.39
CA ARG A 21 -2.93 -2.67 -22.43
C ARG A 21 -3.40 -3.59 -21.34
N PHE A 22 -2.57 -4.55 -21.02
CA PHE A 22 -2.91 -5.55 -20.03
C PHE A 22 -1.88 -5.50 -18.91
N MET A 23 -2.35 -5.14 -17.72
CA MET A 23 -1.57 -5.31 -16.50
C MET A 23 -1.23 -6.78 -16.34
N LYS A 24 0.03 -7.10 -16.08
CA LYS A 24 0.48 -8.43 -15.70
C LYS A 24 0.79 -8.43 -14.21
N LEU A 25 0.43 -9.49 -13.51
CA LEU A 25 0.65 -9.64 -12.08
C LEU A 25 1.17 -11.04 -11.78
N PHE A 26 2.14 -11.12 -10.89
CA PHE A 26 2.52 -12.40 -10.32
C PHE A 26 1.44 -12.88 -9.36
N ASN A 27 0.79 -13.97 -9.72
CA ASN A 27 -0.25 -14.58 -8.90
C ASN A 27 0.35 -15.64 -7.97
N SER A 28 0.30 -15.40 -6.67
CA SER A 28 0.84 -16.35 -5.68
C SER A 28 0.11 -17.69 -5.66
N MET A 29 -1.12 -17.76 -6.18
CA MET A 29 -1.88 -19.00 -6.30
C MET A 29 -1.33 -19.91 -7.39
N SER A 30 -1.04 -19.37 -8.56
CA SER A 30 -0.51 -20.11 -9.70
C SER A 30 1.01 -20.15 -9.77
N GLN A 31 1.70 -19.28 -8.99
CA GLN A 31 3.14 -19.05 -9.02
C GLN A 31 3.65 -18.58 -10.39
N LYS A 32 2.83 -17.83 -11.12
CA LYS A 32 3.12 -17.34 -12.47
C LYS A 32 2.76 -15.86 -12.62
N ILE A 33 3.42 -15.19 -13.54
CA ILE A 33 2.98 -13.89 -14.04
C ILE A 33 1.83 -14.13 -15.02
N GLU A 34 0.69 -13.52 -14.75
CA GLU A 34 -0.54 -13.67 -15.52
C GLU A 34 -1.03 -12.31 -16.00
N GLU A 35 -1.69 -12.29 -17.16
CA GLU A 35 -2.42 -11.14 -17.62
C GLU A 35 -3.65 -10.91 -16.75
N PHE A 36 -3.77 -9.70 -16.21
CA PHE A 36 -4.91 -9.34 -15.37
C PHE A 36 -6.18 -9.20 -16.22
N LYS A 37 -7.21 -9.95 -15.83
CA LYS A 37 -8.55 -9.93 -16.42
C LYS A 37 -9.55 -9.62 -15.31
N PRO A 38 -10.15 -8.43 -15.32
CA PRO A 38 -11.10 -8.04 -14.29
C PRO A 38 -12.39 -8.88 -14.39
N ILE A 39 -13.02 -9.12 -13.25
CA ILE A 39 -14.35 -9.76 -13.18
C ILE A 39 -15.40 -8.87 -13.86
N THR A 40 -15.29 -7.57 -13.63
CA THR A 40 -16.13 -6.56 -14.26
C THR A 40 -15.28 -5.63 -15.12
N GLU A 41 -15.59 -5.52 -16.41
CA GLU A 41 -14.82 -4.70 -17.34
C GLU A 41 -14.66 -3.26 -16.84
N GLY A 42 -13.43 -2.74 -16.89
CA GLY A 42 -13.09 -1.40 -16.44
C GLY A 42 -13.11 -1.18 -14.92
N GLN A 43 -13.33 -2.22 -14.12
CA GLN A 43 -13.33 -2.14 -12.65
C GLN A 43 -12.34 -3.11 -12.05
N VAL A 44 -11.84 -2.79 -10.87
CA VAL A 44 -10.98 -3.67 -10.06
C VAL A 44 -11.50 -3.69 -8.64
N SER A 45 -11.82 -4.88 -8.16
CA SER A 45 -12.15 -5.16 -6.77
C SER A 45 -10.91 -5.68 -6.04
N MET A 46 -10.45 -4.95 -5.00
CA MET A 46 -9.23 -5.24 -4.27
C MET A 46 -9.49 -5.26 -2.76
N TYR A 47 -9.08 -6.34 -2.11
CA TYR A 47 -9.07 -6.43 -0.65
C TYR A 47 -7.64 -6.64 -0.15
N VAL A 48 -7.22 -5.85 0.82
CA VAL A 48 -5.90 -5.92 1.44
C VAL A 48 -6.08 -6.15 2.93
N CYS A 49 -5.58 -7.27 3.45
CA CYS A 49 -5.64 -7.55 4.87
C CYS A 49 -5.00 -6.42 5.67
N GLY A 50 -5.80 -5.86 6.58
CA GLY A 50 -5.37 -4.80 7.46
C GLY A 50 -4.67 -5.30 8.73
N PRO A 51 -4.23 -4.40 9.61
CA PRO A 51 -3.51 -4.75 10.81
C PRO A 51 -4.44 -5.22 11.94
N THR A 52 -3.90 -6.08 12.82
CA THR A 52 -4.45 -6.23 14.18
C THR A 52 -4.02 -5.01 15.01
N VAL A 53 -4.98 -4.21 15.46
CA VAL A 53 -4.77 -2.87 16.02
C VAL A 53 -4.49 -2.88 17.53
N TYR A 54 -3.43 -3.61 17.91
CA TYR A 54 -2.99 -3.70 19.33
C TYR A 54 -1.75 -2.86 19.64
N ASN A 55 -0.98 -2.44 18.62
CA ASN A 55 0.24 -1.67 18.77
C ASN A 55 0.49 -0.78 17.56
N TYR A 56 1.32 0.25 17.72
CA TYR A 56 1.72 1.13 16.63
C TYR A 56 2.28 0.35 15.43
N PRO A 57 2.08 0.85 14.20
CA PRO A 57 2.63 0.21 13.02
C PRO A 57 4.16 0.32 12.99
N HIS A 58 4.83 -0.77 12.68
CA HIS A 58 6.24 -0.76 12.34
C HIS A 58 6.43 -0.64 10.82
N ILE A 59 7.65 -0.35 10.37
CA ILE A 59 7.94 -0.13 8.94
C ILE A 59 7.55 -1.32 8.05
N GLY A 60 7.54 -2.54 8.59
CA GLY A 60 7.04 -3.72 7.89
C GLY A 60 5.53 -3.66 7.59
N ASN A 61 4.73 -2.99 8.48
CA ASN A 61 3.32 -2.74 8.23
C ASN A 61 3.09 -1.57 7.25
N ALA A 62 4.05 -0.65 7.15
CA ALA A 62 3.98 0.48 6.22
C ALA A 62 4.23 0.07 4.76
N ARG A 63 5.04 -0.97 4.52
CA ARG A 63 5.36 -1.43 3.16
C ARG A 63 4.11 -1.87 2.37
N PRO A 64 3.21 -2.73 2.86
CA PRO A 64 1.97 -3.08 2.15
C PRO A 64 1.11 -1.84 1.86
N ILE A 65 1.04 -0.85 2.76
CA ILE A 65 0.29 0.39 2.50
C ILE A 65 0.78 1.04 1.21
N VAL A 66 2.10 1.21 1.06
CA VAL A 66 2.72 1.84 -0.11
C VAL A 66 2.56 0.98 -1.36
N VAL A 67 2.79 -0.32 -1.27
CA VAL A 67 2.71 -1.25 -2.41
C VAL A 67 1.29 -1.29 -2.99
N PHE A 68 0.27 -1.48 -2.15
CA PHE A 68 -1.11 -1.59 -2.63
C PHE A 68 -1.71 -0.23 -3.02
N ASP A 69 -1.27 0.87 -2.41
CA ASP A 69 -1.60 2.21 -2.89
C ASP A 69 -1.01 2.47 -4.30
N THR A 70 0.25 2.08 -4.52
CA THR A 70 0.88 2.20 -5.84
C THR A 70 0.21 1.30 -6.88
N LEU A 71 -0.20 0.10 -6.51
CA LEU A 71 -0.97 -0.79 -7.37
C LEU A 71 -2.35 -0.18 -7.72
N LYS A 72 -3.07 0.37 -6.72
CA LYS A 72 -4.33 1.11 -6.94
C LYS A 72 -4.13 2.26 -7.92
N ARG A 73 -3.11 3.10 -7.69
CA ARG A 73 -2.79 4.26 -8.55
C ARG A 73 -2.42 3.83 -9.97
N THR A 74 -1.70 2.73 -10.12
CA THR A 74 -1.35 2.17 -11.44
C THR A 74 -2.61 1.75 -12.20
N PHE A 75 -3.51 1.01 -11.59
CA PHE A 75 -4.79 0.66 -12.22
C PHE A 75 -5.62 1.90 -12.58
N MET A 76 -5.65 2.91 -11.71
CA MET A 76 -6.33 4.18 -11.99
C MET A 76 -5.70 4.91 -13.18
N ALA A 77 -4.37 4.93 -13.28
CA ALA A 77 -3.65 5.52 -14.42
C ALA A 77 -3.90 4.75 -15.74
N LEU A 78 -4.18 3.46 -15.65
CA LEU A 78 -4.60 2.62 -16.78
C LEU A 78 -6.11 2.76 -17.13
N GLY A 79 -6.85 3.58 -16.37
CA GLY A 79 -8.26 3.87 -16.63
C GLY A 79 -9.27 2.99 -15.90
N TYR A 80 -8.82 2.12 -15.00
CA TYR A 80 -9.73 1.31 -14.19
C TYR A 80 -10.32 2.12 -13.03
N LYS A 81 -11.58 1.83 -12.70
CA LYS A 81 -12.18 2.22 -11.43
C LYS A 81 -11.85 1.18 -10.38
N VAL A 82 -11.12 1.56 -9.33
CA VAL A 82 -10.66 0.64 -8.29
C VAL A 82 -11.45 0.86 -7.01
N LYS A 83 -12.06 -0.22 -6.47
CA LYS A 83 -12.58 -0.27 -5.10
C LYS A 83 -11.59 -1.06 -4.26
N MET A 84 -10.91 -0.39 -3.33
CA MET A 84 -9.95 -1.00 -2.41
C MET A 84 -10.51 -0.99 -0.99
N VAL A 85 -10.61 -2.17 -0.38
CA VAL A 85 -11.04 -2.38 1.00
C VAL A 85 -9.86 -2.85 1.83
N SER A 86 -9.73 -2.34 3.07
CA SER A 86 -8.73 -2.82 4.02
C SER A 86 -9.32 -2.75 5.43
N ASN A 87 -9.41 -3.88 6.11
CA ASN A 87 -10.05 -3.98 7.42
C ASN A 87 -9.15 -3.51 8.58
N TYR A 88 -9.76 -3.41 9.76
CA TYR A 88 -9.07 -3.37 11.05
C TYR A 88 -9.53 -4.56 11.88
N THR A 89 -8.57 -5.42 12.28
CA THR A 89 -8.83 -6.47 13.27
C THR A 89 -8.77 -5.83 14.65
N ASP A 90 -9.94 -5.47 15.18
CA ASP A 90 -10.14 -4.79 16.46
C ASP A 90 -10.57 -5.75 17.58
N VAL A 91 -10.49 -7.07 17.35
CA VAL A 91 -10.75 -8.15 18.30
C VAL A 91 -9.62 -9.17 18.24
N ASP A 92 -8.79 -9.26 19.29
CA ASP A 92 -7.67 -10.21 19.36
C ASP A 92 -7.19 -10.35 20.82
N ASP A 93 -6.60 -11.49 21.18
CA ASP A 93 -5.99 -11.72 22.51
C ASP A 93 -4.93 -10.69 22.86
N LYS A 94 -4.17 -10.17 21.85
CA LYS A 94 -3.16 -9.15 22.05
C LYS A 94 -3.75 -7.80 22.45
N ILE A 95 -4.93 -7.45 21.91
CA ILE A 95 -5.65 -6.22 22.28
C ILE A 95 -6.11 -6.29 23.72
N ILE A 96 -6.70 -7.42 24.12
CA ILE A 96 -7.14 -7.67 25.51
C ILE A 96 -5.96 -7.56 26.48
N LYS A 97 -4.83 -8.15 26.12
CA LYS A 97 -3.60 -8.07 26.92
C LYS A 97 -3.13 -6.62 27.09
N VAL A 98 -3.02 -5.85 26.00
CA VAL A 98 -2.60 -4.45 26.05
C VAL A 98 -3.57 -3.59 26.85
N ALA A 99 -4.88 -3.78 26.70
CA ALA A 99 -5.89 -3.08 27.44
C ALA A 99 -5.73 -3.30 28.95
N LYS A 100 -5.53 -4.56 29.39
CA LYS A 100 -5.25 -4.92 30.79
C LYS A 100 -3.95 -4.29 31.31
N GLU A 101 -2.87 -4.36 30.53
CA GLU A 101 -1.55 -3.80 30.90
C GLU A 101 -1.60 -2.27 31.03
N CYS A 102 -2.38 -1.59 30.19
CA CYS A 102 -2.53 -0.13 30.21
C CYS A 102 -3.64 0.38 31.15
N GLY A 103 -4.50 -0.50 31.65
CA GLY A 103 -5.64 -0.13 32.50
C GLY A 103 -6.71 0.70 31.76
N ILE A 104 -6.88 0.47 30.45
CA ILE A 104 -7.87 1.13 29.58
C ILE A 104 -8.74 0.09 28.89
N SER A 105 -9.83 0.52 28.26
CA SER A 105 -10.70 -0.38 27.51
C SER A 105 -10.05 -0.84 26.18
N GLU A 106 -10.45 -2.00 25.68
CA GLU A 106 -10.03 -2.52 24.38
C GLU A 106 -10.38 -1.55 23.25
N LYS A 107 -11.54 -0.89 23.35
CA LYS A 107 -11.97 0.14 22.41
C LYS A 107 -11.02 1.34 22.39
N GLU A 108 -10.58 1.83 23.54
CA GLU A 108 -9.61 2.93 23.61
C GLU A 108 -8.27 2.53 23.01
N VAL A 109 -7.80 1.29 23.20
CA VAL A 109 -6.60 0.77 22.55
C VAL A 109 -6.77 0.81 21.03
N THR A 110 -7.86 0.20 20.52
CA THR A 110 -8.06 0.04 19.07
C THR A 110 -8.27 1.38 18.39
N GLU A 111 -9.07 2.29 18.93
CA GLU A 111 -9.28 3.63 18.36
C GLU A 111 -7.96 4.44 18.27
N LYS A 112 -7.14 4.39 19.33
CA LYS A 112 -5.83 5.02 19.35
C LYS A 112 -4.90 4.47 18.25
N ILE A 113 -4.87 3.17 18.10
CA ILE A 113 -3.97 2.52 17.12
C ILE A 113 -4.49 2.68 15.69
N ILE A 114 -5.79 2.61 15.45
CA ILE A 114 -6.40 2.92 14.15
C ILE A 114 -6.05 4.34 13.72
N LYS A 115 -6.16 5.30 14.66
CA LYS A 115 -5.77 6.68 14.38
C LYS A 115 -4.30 6.78 13.97
N ALA A 116 -3.39 6.18 14.73
CA ALA A 116 -1.96 6.17 14.41
C ALA A 116 -1.66 5.52 13.06
N TYR A 117 -2.33 4.42 12.72
CA TYR A 117 -2.20 3.76 11.44
C TYR A 117 -2.66 4.64 10.27
N ASN A 118 -3.74 5.39 10.47
CA ASN A 118 -4.24 6.34 9.46
C ASN A 118 -3.34 7.57 9.34
N ASP A 119 -2.80 8.08 10.44
CA ASP A 119 -1.84 9.19 10.44
C ASP A 119 -0.57 8.80 9.65
N ASP A 120 -0.03 7.60 9.87
CA ASP A 120 1.12 7.08 9.12
C ASP A 120 0.78 6.88 7.63
N ARG A 121 -0.42 6.37 7.31
CA ARG A 121 -0.91 6.23 5.93
C ARG A 121 -0.93 7.57 5.20
N LEU A 122 -1.47 8.60 5.85
CA LEU A 122 -1.53 9.96 5.28
C LEU A 122 -0.12 10.56 5.13
N ALA A 123 0.75 10.37 6.13
CA ALA A 123 2.13 10.84 6.06
C ALA A 123 2.98 10.13 4.98
N LEU A 124 2.56 8.95 4.55
CA LEU A 124 3.09 8.23 3.39
C LEU A 124 2.38 8.61 2.07
N HIS A 125 1.52 9.62 2.07
CA HIS A 125 0.71 10.06 0.92
C HIS A 125 -0.12 8.92 0.28
N ALA A 126 -0.44 7.88 1.04
CA ALA A 126 -1.26 6.78 0.57
C ALA A 126 -2.75 7.13 0.67
N MET A 127 -3.50 6.78 -0.35
CA MET A 127 -4.95 6.96 -0.38
C MET A 127 -5.61 6.17 0.76
N MET A 128 -6.67 6.73 1.35
CA MET A 128 -7.52 5.95 2.23
C MET A 128 -8.21 4.84 1.45
N PRO A 129 -8.46 3.68 2.06
CA PRO A 129 -9.29 2.65 1.44
C PRO A 129 -10.71 3.18 1.24
N ASP A 130 -11.42 2.64 0.24
CA ASP A 130 -12.81 3.01 -0.04
C ASP A 130 -13.77 2.53 1.06
N ALA A 131 -13.39 1.45 1.78
CA ALA A 131 -14.01 1.00 3.02
C ALA A 131 -12.96 0.38 3.95
N ALA A 132 -13.16 0.54 5.26
CA ALA A 132 -12.28 0.02 6.30
C ALA A 132 -13.11 -0.64 7.42
N PRO A 133 -13.73 -1.81 7.13
CA PRO A 133 -14.59 -2.49 8.10
C PRO A 133 -13.81 -2.97 9.32
N LYS A 134 -14.51 -3.06 10.48
CA LYS A 134 -13.98 -3.62 11.71
C LYS A 134 -14.68 -4.93 12.05
N VAL A 135 -13.98 -5.80 12.77
CA VAL A 135 -14.54 -7.08 13.21
C VAL A 135 -15.77 -6.86 14.11
N THR A 136 -15.68 -5.89 15.05
CA THR A 136 -16.80 -5.55 15.94
C THR A 136 -18.06 -5.10 15.21
N GLU A 137 -17.94 -4.55 14.02
CA GLU A 137 -19.04 -4.04 13.18
C GLU A 137 -19.64 -5.12 12.25
N THR A 138 -19.04 -6.33 12.24
CA THR A 138 -19.42 -7.44 11.34
C THR A 138 -19.78 -8.73 12.07
N MET A 139 -19.93 -8.69 13.38
CA MET A 139 -20.07 -9.88 14.23
C MET A 139 -21.25 -10.78 13.86
N ASP A 140 -22.43 -10.21 13.62
CA ASP A 140 -23.61 -10.99 13.27
C ASP A 140 -23.40 -11.78 11.96
N ALA A 141 -22.74 -11.17 10.99
CA ALA A 141 -22.42 -11.84 9.73
C ALA A 141 -21.35 -12.93 9.93
N ILE A 142 -20.38 -12.72 10.83
CA ILE A 142 -19.35 -13.71 11.17
C ILE A 142 -20.00 -14.92 11.83
N ILE A 143 -20.90 -14.72 12.80
CA ILE A 143 -21.62 -15.82 13.48
C ILE A 143 -22.46 -16.59 12.46
N ALA A 144 -23.20 -15.91 11.59
CA ALA A 144 -23.99 -16.54 10.54
C ALA A 144 -23.13 -17.37 9.56
N PHE A 145 -21.95 -16.87 9.21
CA PHE A 145 -21.01 -17.57 8.33
C PHE A 145 -20.43 -18.83 8.99
N ILE A 146 -20.05 -18.76 10.27
CA ILE A 146 -19.58 -19.93 11.01
C ILE A 146 -20.70 -20.98 11.12
N ASP A 147 -21.93 -20.55 11.38
CA ASP A 147 -23.11 -21.45 11.43
C ASP A 147 -23.34 -22.14 10.09
N LEU A 148 -23.15 -21.44 8.97
CA LEU A 148 -23.18 -22.04 7.64
C LEU A 148 -22.12 -23.14 7.46
N LEU A 149 -20.89 -22.91 7.94
CA LEU A 149 -19.81 -23.91 7.88
C LEU A 149 -20.13 -25.14 8.74
N VAL A 150 -20.71 -24.94 9.91
CA VAL A 150 -21.15 -26.02 10.81
C VAL A 150 -22.28 -26.84 10.14
N LYS A 151 -23.30 -26.17 9.56
CA LYS A 151 -24.41 -26.82 8.85
C LYS A 151 -23.97 -27.60 7.62
N LYS A 152 -22.90 -27.16 6.96
CA LYS A 152 -22.28 -27.85 5.83
C LYS A 152 -21.27 -28.94 6.23
N GLU A 153 -21.11 -29.20 7.51
CA GLU A 153 -20.18 -30.20 8.09
C GLU A 153 -18.69 -29.90 7.84
N HIS A 154 -18.37 -28.67 7.42
CA HIS A 154 -16.98 -28.19 7.29
C HIS A 154 -16.39 -27.65 8.61
N ALA A 155 -17.22 -27.52 9.63
CA ALA A 155 -16.82 -27.13 10.97
C ALA A 155 -17.53 -27.98 12.02
N TYR A 156 -16.96 -28.08 13.23
CA TYR A 156 -17.47 -28.88 14.32
C TYR A 156 -17.33 -28.14 15.66
N VAL A 157 -18.19 -28.45 16.60
CA VAL A 157 -18.28 -27.82 17.93
C VAL A 157 -17.74 -28.75 19.00
N VAL A 158 -16.81 -28.26 19.84
CA VAL A 158 -16.31 -28.98 21.02
C VAL A 158 -16.27 -28.05 22.22
N ASP A 159 -17.02 -28.36 23.26
CA ASP A 159 -17.10 -27.59 24.51
C ASP A 159 -17.39 -26.07 24.33
N GLY A 160 -18.10 -25.71 23.26
CA GLY A 160 -18.45 -24.33 22.94
C GLY A 160 -17.42 -23.60 22.09
N ASP A 161 -16.28 -24.21 21.76
CA ASP A 161 -15.37 -23.78 20.69
C ASP A 161 -15.85 -24.33 19.36
N VAL A 162 -15.59 -23.62 18.25
CA VAL A 162 -15.85 -24.11 16.89
C VAL A 162 -14.55 -24.16 16.11
N TYR A 163 -14.31 -25.29 15.48
CA TYR A 163 -13.10 -25.53 14.67
C TYR A 163 -13.48 -25.82 13.22
N PHE A 164 -12.67 -25.29 12.29
CA PHE A 164 -12.75 -25.64 10.88
C PHE A 164 -12.05 -26.97 10.63
N ARG A 165 -12.70 -27.87 9.91
CA ARG A 165 -12.19 -29.18 9.53
C ARG A 165 -11.39 -29.07 8.24
N VAL A 166 -10.05 -28.92 8.31
CA VAL A 166 -9.18 -28.73 7.16
C VAL A 166 -9.26 -29.91 6.17
N SER A 167 -9.44 -31.13 6.67
CA SER A 167 -9.60 -32.33 5.85
C SER A 167 -10.88 -32.35 4.99
N SER A 168 -11.84 -31.45 5.25
CA SER A 168 -13.09 -31.37 4.52
C SER A 168 -13.00 -30.61 3.20
N VAL A 169 -11.86 -29.99 2.91
CA VAL A 169 -11.61 -29.23 1.68
C VAL A 169 -10.41 -29.75 0.92
N GLU A 170 -10.53 -29.82 -0.38
CA GLU A 170 -9.43 -30.22 -1.25
C GLU A 170 -8.41 -29.09 -1.46
N ASN A 171 -7.17 -29.46 -1.75
CA ASN A 171 -6.11 -28.53 -2.12
C ASN A 171 -5.76 -27.48 -1.07
N TYR A 172 -5.91 -27.78 0.24
CA TYR A 172 -5.34 -26.98 1.31
C TYR A 172 -3.80 -26.97 1.19
N GLY A 173 -3.16 -25.81 1.39
CA GLY A 173 -1.71 -25.64 1.20
C GLY A 173 -1.31 -25.20 -0.22
N LYS A 174 -2.25 -25.09 -1.18
CA LYS A 174 -1.96 -24.75 -2.58
C LYS A 174 -1.41 -23.32 -2.73
N LEU A 175 -1.96 -22.35 -2.01
CA LEU A 175 -1.46 -20.96 -2.06
C LEU A 175 -0.04 -20.88 -1.49
N SER A 176 0.19 -21.51 -0.37
CA SER A 176 1.48 -21.51 0.33
C SER A 176 2.52 -22.41 -0.36
N ASN A 177 2.08 -23.28 -1.28
CA ASN A 177 2.90 -24.32 -1.92
C ASN A 177 3.54 -25.26 -0.88
N GLN A 178 2.78 -25.63 0.14
CA GLN A 178 3.19 -26.54 1.22
C GLN A 178 2.40 -27.84 1.13
N GLN A 179 3.08 -28.95 1.40
CA GLN A 179 2.42 -30.25 1.51
C GLN A 179 1.79 -30.38 2.90
N ILE A 180 0.60 -31.02 2.97
CA ILE A 180 -0.12 -31.22 4.24
C ILE A 180 0.75 -31.98 5.24
N ASP A 181 1.52 -32.98 4.77
CA ASP A 181 2.40 -33.80 5.62
C ASP A 181 3.53 -32.95 6.25
N ASP A 182 4.09 -31.99 5.51
CA ASP A 182 5.11 -31.06 6.03
C ASP A 182 4.49 -30.10 7.07
N LEU A 183 3.26 -29.68 6.85
CA LEU A 183 2.51 -28.84 7.79
C LEU A 183 2.18 -29.58 9.07
N MET A 184 1.87 -30.87 9.00
CA MET A 184 1.63 -31.73 10.16
C MET A 184 2.87 -31.85 11.05
N VAL A 185 4.06 -31.96 10.46
CA VAL A 185 5.34 -32.02 11.20
C VAL A 185 5.63 -30.67 11.89
N GLY A 186 5.27 -29.53 11.27
CA GLY A 186 5.47 -28.19 11.79
C GLY A 186 4.33 -27.68 12.68
N ALA A 187 3.17 -28.35 12.68
CA ALA A 187 2.05 -27.97 13.54
C ALA A 187 2.52 -28.09 14.99
N ARG A 188 2.42 -26.98 15.76
CA ARG A 188 2.50 -27.05 17.20
C ARG A 188 1.39 -27.99 17.63
N ILE A 189 1.76 -29.16 18.10
CA ILE A 189 0.87 -30.09 18.78
C ILE A 189 0.51 -29.32 20.06
N ASP A 190 -0.55 -28.52 19.99
CA ASP A 190 -1.19 -28.02 21.18
C ASP A 190 -1.67 -29.28 21.88
N GLU A 191 -1.16 -29.54 23.06
CA GLU A 191 -1.56 -30.71 23.90
C GLU A 191 -3.06 -30.67 24.24
N ASN A 192 -3.78 -29.71 23.73
CA ASN A 192 -5.22 -29.56 23.86
C ASN A 192 -5.93 -30.49 22.86
N SER A 193 -6.28 -31.67 23.35
CA SER A 193 -6.96 -32.79 22.68
C SER A 193 -8.36 -32.48 22.09
N LYS A 194 -8.74 -31.22 21.89
CA LYS A 194 -10.06 -30.82 21.40
C LYS A 194 -10.22 -30.87 19.89
N LYS A 195 -9.12 -30.77 19.14
CA LYS A 195 -9.15 -30.77 17.68
C LYS A 195 -9.16 -32.18 17.12
N GLU A 196 -9.98 -32.45 16.09
CA GLU A 196 -9.97 -33.71 15.34
C GLU A 196 -8.65 -33.88 14.57
N ASN A 197 -8.06 -32.79 14.10
CA ASN A 197 -6.78 -32.78 13.39
C ASN A 197 -5.93 -31.57 13.84
N PRO A 198 -4.60 -31.70 14.01
CA PRO A 198 -3.73 -30.59 14.39
C PRO A 198 -3.77 -29.38 13.47
N LEU A 199 -4.09 -29.57 12.19
CA LEU A 199 -4.22 -28.48 11.21
C LEU A 199 -5.54 -27.71 11.30
N ASP A 200 -6.54 -28.26 12.01
CA ASP A 200 -7.81 -27.57 12.20
C ASP A 200 -7.59 -26.26 12.95
N PHE A 201 -8.31 -25.23 12.59
CA PHE A 201 -8.13 -23.92 13.16
C PHE A 201 -9.45 -23.38 13.76
N THR A 202 -9.31 -22.52 14.76
CA THR A 202 -10.43 -21.98 15.51
C THR A 202 -11.22 -20.99 14.66
N LEU A 203 -12.54 -21.18 14.57
CA LEU A 203 -13.50 -20.25 14.01
C LEU A 203 -14.20 -19.43 15.10
N TRP A 204 -14.49 -20.06 16.24
CA TRP A 204 -15.08 -19.43 17.42
C TRP A 204 -14.42 -19.95 18.68
N LYS A 205 -14.01 -19.03 19.56
CA LYS A 205 -13.37 -19.34 20.83
C LYS A 205 -14.29 -18.96 21.97
N ARG A 206 -14.76 -19.94 22.74
CA ARG A 206 -15.44 -19.69 24.02
C ARG A 206 -14.51 -18.91 24.95
N THR A 207 -14.99 -17.85 25.55
CA THR A 207 -14.23 -17.05 26.51
C THR A 207 -15.11 -16.32 27.51
N GLU A 208 -14.59 -16.17 28.73
CA GLU A 208 -15.15 -15.32 29.76
C GLU A 208 -14.42 -13.97 29.88
N GLU A 209 -13.29 -13.81 29.17
CA GLU A 209 -12.42 -12.64 29.24
C GLU A 209 -12.51 -11.75 28.00
N GLY A 210 -12.42 -10.44 28.24
CA GLY A 210 -12.40 -9.42 27.19
C GLY A 210 -13.74 -9.23 26.48
N ILE A 211 -13.70 -8.56 25.35
CA ILE A 211 -14.88 -8.37 24.50
C ILE A 211 -15.36 -9.72 23.96
N LYS A 212 -16.66 -9.96 24.02
CA LYS A 212 -17.29 -11.23 23.68
C LYS A 212 -18.74 -11.03 23.26
N TRP A 213 -19.26 -12.01 22.52
CA TRP A 213 -20.63 -12.01 22.00
C TRP A 213 -21.33 -13.34 22.28
N GLU A 214 -22.63 -13.29 22.33
CA GLU A 214 -23.49 -14.47 22.33
C GLU A 214 -23.46 -15.14 20.96
N SER A 215 -23.39 -16.47 20.92
CA SER A 215 -23.48 -17.26 19.70
C SER A 215 -24.28 -18.54 19.96
N PRO A 216 -24.69 -19.30 18.92
CA PRO A 216 -25.34 -20.58 19.08
C PRO A 216 -24.52 -21.62 19.87
N TRP A 217 -23.20 -21.45 19.97
CA TRP A 217 -22.32 -22.45 20.58
C TRP A 217 -21.88 -22.06 22.00
N SER A 218 -21.61 -20.77 22.19
CA SER A 218 -21.18 -20.24 23.51
C SER A 218 -21.06 -18.72 23.47
N VAL A 219 -20.90 -18.12 24.64
CA VAL A 219 -20.32 -16.76 24.73
C VAL A 219 -18.85 -16.81 24.35
N GLY A 220 -18.43 -15.98 23.41
CA GLY A 220 -17.07 -16.05 22.89
C GLY A 220 -16.73 -14.97 21.87
N ARG A 221 -15.72 -15.24 21.07
CA ARG A 221 -15.24 -14.36 19.99
C ARG A 221 -14.76 -15.15 18.77
N PRO A 222 -14.71 -14.52 17.58
CA PRO A 222 -14.27 -15.20 16.36
C PRO A 222 -12.78 -15.49 16.39
N GLY A 223 -12.38 -16.51 15.62
CA GLY A 223 -11.00 -16.76 15.22
C GLY A 223 -10.56 -15.77 14.15
N TRP A 224 -9.28 -15.44 14.14
CA TRP A 224 -8.67 -14.43 13.25
C TRP A 224 -8.86 -14.67 11.75
N HIS A 225 -9.04 -15.92 11.33
CA HIS A 225 -9.07 -16.27 9.89
C HIS A 225 -10.44 -16.15 9.23
N THR A 226 -11.49 -15.83 9.96
CA THR A 226 -12.87 -15.80 9.46
C THR A 226 -13.32 -14.40 9.02
N GLU A 227 -12.79 -13.40 9.67
CA GLU A 227 -13.22 -12.01 9.53
C GLU A 227 -13.12 -11.49 8.08
N CYS A 228 -11.97 -11.72 7.40
CA CYS A 228 -11.75 -11.21 6.03
C CYS A 228 -12.69 -11.85 5.01
N VAL A 229 -12.98 -13.14 5.15
CA VAL A 229 -13.93 -13.83 4.24
C VAL A 229 -15.30 -13.18 4.31
N VAL A 230 -15.77 -12.87 5.52
CA VAL A 230 -17.08 -12.24 5.74
C VAL A 230 -17.09 -10.79 5.29
N MET A 231 -16.03 -10.05 5.59
CA MET A 231 -15.92 -8.64 5.17
C MET A 231 -15.86 -8.49 3.66
N ILE A 232 -15.13 -9.36 2.96
CA ILE A 232 -15.09 -9.38 1.49
C ILE A 232 -16.51 -9.56 0.94
N ASN A 233 -17.22 -10.55 1.43
CA ASN A 233 -18.59 -10.79 0.98
C ASN A 233 -19.51 -9.59 1.22
N LYS A 234 -19.41 -8.97 2.41
CA LYS A 234 -20.23 -7.80 2.78
C LYS A 234 -19.87 -6.56 1.95
N GLU A 235 -18.59 -6.28 1.79
CA GLU A 235 -18.11 -5.05 1.15
C GLU A 235 -18.22 -5.09 -0.39
N PHE A 236 -18.28 -6.27 -0.98
CA PHE A 236 -18.43 -6.43 -2.44
C PHE A 236 -19.82 -6.97 -2.82
N ASP A 237 -20.87 -6.51 -2.12
CA ASP A 237 -22.29 -6.72 -2.46
C ASP A 237 -22.71 -8.20 -2.61
N GLY A 238 -22.19 -9.06 -1.74
CA GLY A 238 -22.45 -10.50 -1.77
C GLY A 238 -21.63 -11.28 -2.78
N ASN A 239 -20.68 -10.64 -3.46
CA ASN A 239 -19.73 -11.34 -4.32
C ASN A 239 -18.67 -12.06 -3.47
N HIS A 240 -18.67 -13.38 -3.55
CA HIS A 240 -17.70 -14.23 -2.85
C HIS A 240 -16.36 -14.32 -3.56
N LEU A 241 -16.22 -13.72 -4.74
CA LEU A 241 -15.02 -13.71 -5.57
C LEU A 241 -14.71 -12.27 -5.99
N ILE A 242 -13.50 -11.82 -5.69
CA ILE A 242 -12.97 -10.51 -6.08
C ILE A 242 -11.79 -10.66 -7.04
N ASP A 243 -11.34 -9.55 -7.64
CA ASP A 243 -10.19 -9.59 -8.54
C ASP A 243 -8.90 -9.87 -7.77
N ILE A 244 -8.57 -9.05 -6.77
CA ILE A 244 -7.27 -9.08 -6.09
C ILE A 244 -7.47 -9.19 -4.58
N HIS A 245 -6.78 -10.16 -3.98
CA HIS A 245 -6.58 -10.22 -2.53
C HIS A 245 -5.09 -10.15 -2.21
N GLY A 246 -4.72 -9.35 -1.23
CA GLY A 246 -3.32 -9.13 -0.95
C GLY A 246 -2.95 -8.79 0.48
N GLY A 247 -1.63 -8.81 0.73
CA GLY A 247 -1.04 -8.51 2.03
C GLY A 247 0.46 -8.78 2.07
N GLY A 248 1.05 -8.82 3.26
CA GLY A 248 2.43 -9.24 3.46
C GLY A 248 2.63 -10.73 3.19
N MET A 249 3.84 -11.12 2.85
CA MET A 249 4.20 -12.53 2.62
C MET A 249 3.94 -13.42 3.84
N ASP A 250 3.97 -12.88 5.04
CA ASP A 250 3.68 -13.56 6.31
C ASP A 250 2.20 -13.95 6.46
N LEU A 251 1.30 -13.28 5.76
CA LEU A 251 -0.12 -13.62 5.74
C LEU A 251 -0.44 -14.79 4.79
N LYS A 252 0.45 -15.10 3.86
CA LYS A 252 0.24 -16.17 2.89
C LYS A 252 -0.12 -17.50 3.55
N PHE A 253 0.55 -17.82 4.66
CA PHE A 253 0.25 -18.95 5.52
C PHE A 253 0.44 -18.57 6.99
N PRO A 254 -0.53 -18.94 7.87
CA PRO A 254 -1.75 -19.71 7.57
C PRO A 254 -2.96 -18.86 7.16
N HIS A 255 -2.90 -17.51 7.26
CA HIS A 255 -4.09 -16.65 7.21
C HIS A 255 -4.86 -16.75 5.90
N HIS A 256 -4.23 -16.44 4.77
CA HIS A 256 -4.88 -16.48 3.45
C HIS A 256 -5.23 -17.92 3.00
N GLU A 257 -4.42 -18.90 3.36
CA GLU A 257 -4.75 -20.30 3.08
C GLU A 257 -6.04 -20.72 3.81
N ASN A 258 -6.20 -20.31 5.07
CA ASN A 258 -7.39 -20.56 5.88
C ASN A 258 -8.63 -19.81 5.36
N GLU A 259 -8.45 -18.60 4.82
CA GLU A 259 -9.55 -17.86 4.18
C GLU A 259 -10.04 -18.60 2.92
N ILE A 260 -9.14 -19.07 2.08
CA ILE A 260 -9.45 -19.85 0.87
C ILE A 260 -10.22 -21.11 1.24
N ALA A 261 -9.76 -21.84 2.27
CA ALA A 261 -10.41 -23.06 2.74
C ALA A 261 -11.85 -22.79 3.15
N GLN A 262 -12.09 -21.75 3.95
CA GLN A 262 -13.42 -21.35 4.40
C GLN A 262 -14.34 -20.92 3.25
N SER A 263 -13.83 -20.13 2.28
CA SER A 263 -14.60 -19.68 1.14
C SER A 263 -15.00 -20.86 0.22
N ARG A 264 -14.09 -21.81 -0.01
CA ARG A 264 -14.40 -23.02 -0.77
C ARG A 264 -15.44 -23.88 -0.08
N ALA A 265 -15.34 -24.06 1.21
CA ALA A 265 -16.32 -24.79 2.00
C ALA A 265 -17.71 -24.15 1.98
N ALA A 266 -17.76 -22.83 2.11
CA ALA A 266 -19.03 -22.10 2.17
C ALA A 266 -19.66 -21.90 0.78
N TYR A 267 -18.87 -21.55 -0.24
CA TYR A 267 -19.35 -21.00 -1.51
C TYR A 267 -18.82 -21.73 -2.76
N GLU A 268 -18.01 -22.78 -2.58
CA GLU A 268 -17.41 -23.57 -3.67
C GLU A 268 -16.49 -22.76 -4.60
N THR A 269 -16.07 -21.55 -4.17
CA THR A 269 -15.19 -20.65 -4.92
C THR A 269 -13.96 -20.24 -4.11
N GLY A 270 -12.89 -19.84 -4.80
CA GLY A 270 -11.81 -19.09 -4.18
C GLY A 270 -12.29 -17.67 -3.80
N ILE A 271 -11.58 -16.98 -2.93
CA ILE A 271 -11.90 -15.59 -2.55
C ILE A 271 -11.51 -14.61 -3.66
N ALA A 272 -10.39 -14.86 -4.33
CA ALA A 272 -9.82 -13.94 -5.31
C ALA A 272 -9.22 -14.68 -6.51
N ASN A 273 -9.26 -14.02 -7.67
CA ASN A 273 -8.59 -14.49 -8.87
C ASN A 273 -7.07 -14.31 -8.78
N TYR A 274 -6.60 -13.20 -8.19
CA TYR A 274 -5.19 -12.87 -8.07
C TYR A 274 -4.80 -12.67 -6.61
N TRP A 275 -3.76 -13.37 -6.18
CA TRP A 275 -3.19 -13.31 -4.84
C TRP A 275 -1.84 -12.60 -4.88
N ILE A 276 -1.76 -11.41 -4.28
CA ILE A 276 -0.58 -10.54 -4.33
C ILE A 276 0.05 -10.43 -2.95
N HIS A 277 1.34 -10.76 -2.86
CA HIS A 277 2.08 -10.68 -1.59
C HIS A 277 3.35 -9.85 -1.75
N ASN A 278 3.51 -8.85 -0.89
CA ASN A 278 4.76 -8.10 -0.83
C ASN A 278 5.79 -8.78 0.08
N GLY A 279 7.06 -8.64 -0.31
CA GLY A 279 8.20 -9.18 0.45
C GLY A 279 8.36 -8.53 1.83
N MET A 280 9.10 -9.21 2.69
CA MET A 280 9.38 -8.75 4.06
C MET A 280 10.35 -7.56 4.08
N VAL A 281 10.37 -6.83 5.20
CA VAL A 281 11.36 -5.79 5.48
C VAL A 281 12.37 -6.34 6.48
N ASN A 282 13.64 -6.24 6.13
CA ASN A 282 14.78 -6.56 6.99
C ASN A 282 15.48 -5.27 7.43
N ILE A 283 16.09 -5.28 8.59
CA ILE A 283 16.93 -4.21 9.13
C ILE A 283 18.34 -4.72 9.23
N ASP A 284 19.30 -4.06 8.58
CA ASP A 284 20.71 -4.43 8.57
C ASP A 284 20.94 -5.93 8.22
N GLY A 285 20.12 -6.45 7.27
CA GLY A 285 20.17 -7.83 6.82
C GLY A 285 19.41 -8.83 7.68
N GLU A 286 18.90 -8.43 8.85
CA GLU A 286 18.18 -9.30 9.77
C GLU A 286 16.67 -9.09 9.69
N LYS A 287 15.91 -10.18 9.89
CA LYS A 287 14.44 -10.08 10.02
C LYS A 287 14.07 -9.23 11.23
N MET A 288 13.20 -8.25 11.02
CA MET A 288 12.68 -7.44 12.11
C MET A 288 11.84 -8.28 13.07
N SER A 289 12.18 -8.26 14.36
CA SER A 289 11.43 -8.95 15.40
C SER A 289 11.50 -8.24 16.75
N LYS A 290 10.45 -8.36 17.56
CA LYS A 290 10.42 -7.81 18.93
C LYS A 290 11.46 -8.44 19.84
N SER A 291 11.76 -9.74 19.64
CA SER A 291 12.76 -10.46 20.45
C SER A 291 14.19 -9.98 20.20
N LEU A 292 14.49 -9.49 19.00
CA LEU A 292 15.79 -8.90 18.66
C LEU A 292 15.88 -7.42 19.03
N GLY A 293 14.77 -6.78 19.43
CA GLY A 293 14.76 -5.36 19.77
C GLY A 293 15.01 -4.41 18.57
N ASN A 294 14.97 -4.93 17.33
CA ASN A 294 15.27 -4.18 16.11
C ASN A 294 13.99 -3.66 15.40
N VAL A 295 12.88 -3.55 16.13
CA VAL A 295 11.62 -3.01 15.57
C VAL A 295 11.74 -1.50 15.42
N ILE A 296 11.50 -1.01 14.20
CA ILE A 296 11.44 0.42 13.89
C ILE A 296 9.99 0.78 13.63
N TRP A 297 9.47 1.76 14.38
CA TRP A 297 8.12 2.26 14.19
C TRP A 297 8.02 3.09 12.92
N ALA A 298 6.90 2.95 12.20
CA ALA A 298 6.69 3.68 10.95
C ALA A 298 6.72 5.19 11.17
N LYS A 299 6.04 5.67 12.21
CA LYS A 299 6.04 7.08 12.61
C LYS A 299 7.45 7.64 12.80
N ASP A 300 8.31 6.95 13.57
CA ASP A 300 9.67 7.44 13.88
C ASP A 300 10.52 7.50 12.59
N MET A 301 10.38 6.52 11.70
CA MET A 301 11.07 6.55 10.41
C MET A 301 10.56 7.68 9.52
N ILE A 302 9.24 7.91 9.46
CA ILE A 302 8.63 9.01 8.71
C ILE A 302 9.13 10.36 9.24
N GLU A 303 9.18 10.54 10.56
CA GLU A 303 9.73 11.75 11.19
C GLU A 303 11.22 11.95 10.85
N LYS A 304 12.00 10.85 10.81
CA LYS A 304 13.45 10.90 10.55
C LYS A 304 13.79 11.24 9.10
N ILE A 305 13.08 10.67 8.11
CA ILE A 305 13.49 10.75 6.70
C ILE A 305 12.44 11.36 5.76
N GLY A 306 11.25 11.62 6.25
CA GLY A 306 10.10 12.09 5.46
C GLY A 306 9.34 10.96 4.76
N GLY A 307 8.02 11.15 4.58
CA GLY A 307 7.13 10.16 3.96
C GLY A 307 7.53 9.83 2.51
N ASP A 308 7.85 10.82 1.71
CA ASP A 308 8.28 10.63 0.32
C ASP A 308 9.57 9.81 0.20
N THR A 309 10.54 10.05 1.08
CA THR A 309 11.80 9.29 1.08
C THR A 309 11.55 7.82 1.47
N LEU A 310 10.72 7.60 2.49
CA LEU A 310 10.37 6.25 2.92
C LEU A 310 9.57 5.52 1.83
N ARG A 311 8.66 6.23 1.18
CA ARG A 311 7.89 5.68 0.05
C ARG A 311 8.81 5.33 -1.13
N TRP A 312 9.73 6.23 -1.51
CA TRP A 312 10.76 5.97 -2.52
C TRP A 312 11.60 4.74 -2.18
N LEU A 313 12.05 4.64 -0.94
CA LEU A 313 12.82 3.49 -0.44
C LEU A 313 12.03 2.17 -0.57
N PHE A 314 10.74 2.14 -0.21
CA PHE A 314 9.92 0.94 -0.37
C PHE A 314 9.73 0.53 -1.84
N LEU A 315 9.71 1.48 -2.76
CA LEU A 315 9.53 1.28 -4.19
C LEU A 315 10.85 1.10 -4.96
N SER A 316 12.02 1.30 -4.31
CA SER A 316 13.33 1.13 -4.95
C SER A 316 13.67 -0.31 -5.31
N SER A 317 13.01 -1.27 -4.67
CA SER A 317 13.10 -2.69 -5.00
C SER A 317 11.74 -3.22 -5.46
N HIS A 318 11.77 -4.30 -6.24
CA HIS A 318 10.54 -4.96 -6.66
C HIS A 318 9.72 -5.37 -5.43
N TYR A 319 8.39 -5.15 -5.46
CA TYR A 319 7.52 -5.36 -4.29
C TYR A 319 7.59 -6.78 -3.71
N ARG A 320 7.81 -7.82 -4.54
CA ARG A 320 7.91 -9.21 -4.10
C ARG A 320 9.24 -9.54 -3.41
N SER A 321 10.29 -8.77 -3.66
CA SER A 321 11.60 -9.01 -3.08
C SER A 321 11.64 -8.56 -1.63
N PRO A 322 12.38 -9.24 -0.75
CA PRO A 322 12.72 -8.68 0.55
C PRO A 322 13.44 -7.35 0.39
N LEU A 323 13.11 -6.39 1.24
CA LEU A 323 13.75 -5.08 1.27
C LEU A 323 14.64 -4.98 2.51
N ASN A 324 15.91 -4.71 2.32
CA ASN A 324 16.82 -4.43 3.42
C ASN A 324 16.94 -2.92 3.64
N ILE A 325 16.61 -2.44 4.82
CA ILE A 325 16.73 -1.05 5.23
C ILE A 325 17.96 -0.91 6.10
N ASN A 326 18.88 -0.06 5.66
CA ASN A 326 20.08 0.39 6.36
C ASN A 326 20.36 1.86 6.02
N GLU A 327 21.35 2.47 6.64
CA GLU A 327 21.69 3.87 6.41
C GLU A 327 22.08 4.16 4.96
N GLU A 328 22.80 3.24 4.30
CA GLU A 328 23.18 3.38 2.88
C GLU A 328 21.97 3.41 1.95
N ALA A 329 21.00 2.51 2.16
CA ALA A 329 19.77 2.47 1.38
C ALA A 329 18.93 3.75 1.58
N ILE A 330 18.86 4.26 2.80
CA ILE A 330 18.17 5.53 3.13
C ILE A 330 18.84 6.70 2.41
N GLU A 331 20.15 6.82 2.50
CA GLU A 331 20.89 7.91 1.85
C GLU A 331 20.82 7.82 0.32
N THR A 332 20.78 6.62 -0.22
CA THR A 332 20.58 6.39 -1.66
C THR A 332 19.19 6.88 -2.06
N ALA A 333 18.13 6.50 -1.35
CA ALA A 333 16.77 6.93 -1.62
C ALA A 333 16.62 8.47 -1.57
N LYS A 334 17.22 9.12 -0.57
CA LYS A 334 17.25 10.61 -0.46
C LYS A 334 17.91 11.25 -1.68
N LYS A 335 19.09 10.74 -2.07
CA LYS A 335 19.84 11.27 -3.23
C LYS A 335 19.07 11.09 -4.52
N GLU A 336 18.45 9.94 -4.74
CA GLU A 336 17.66 9.65 -5.93
C GLU A 336 16.41 10.53 -6.03
N LEU A 337 15.65 10.65 -4.94
CA LEU A 337 14.49 11.52 -4.88
C LEU A 337 14.87 12.99 -5.15
N ASN A 338 15.99 13.46 -4.58
CA ASN A 338 16.49 14.80 -4.83
C ASN A 338 16.93 15.02 -6.28
N LYS A 339 17.49 13.99 -6.97
CA LYS A 339 17.79 14.06 -8.41
C LYS A 339 16.54 14.31 -9.24
N VAL A 340 15.36 13.89 -8.78
CA VAL A 340 14.08 14.13 -9.45
C VAL A 340 13.50 15.49 -9.08
N LYS A 341 13.41 15.79 -7.77
CA LYS A 341 12.77 17.02 -7.28
C LYS A 341 13.54 18.30 -7.62
N THR A 342 14.88 18.26 -7.63
CA THR A 342 15.69 19.45 -7.93
C THR A 342 15.48 20.01 -9.33
N PRO A 343 15.50 19.22 -10.42
CA PRO A 343 15.21 19.73 -11.77
C PRO A 343 13.78 20.24 -11.93
N LEU A 344 12.79 19.61 -11.29
CA LEU A 344 11.42 20.11 -11.28
C LEU A 344 11.35 21.50 -10.64
N LYS A 345 11.95 21.66 -9.47
CA LYS A 345 12.04 22.96 -8.77
C LYS A 345 12.67 24.02 -9.68
N GLN A 346 13.81 23.71 -10.32
CA GLN A 346 14.48 24.63 -11.24
C GLN A 346 13.60 25.02 -12.43
N ALA A 347 12.84 24.06 -12.96
CA ALA A 347 11.91 24.31 -14.06
C ALA A 347 10.79 25.27 -13.66
N TYR A 348 10.18 25.08 -12.48
CA TYR A 348 9.14 25.98 -11.96
C TYR A 348 9.67 27.40 -11.76
N VAL A 349 10.83 27.52 -11.12
CA VAL A 349 11.45 28.84 -10.90
C VAL A 349 11.73 29.56 -12.23
N LYS A 350 12.29 28.86 -13.22
CA LYS A 350 12.59 29.47 -14.52
C LYS A 350 11.35 29.87 -15.30
N ALA A 351 10.31 29.02 -15.30
CA ALA A 351 9.02 29.37 -15.90
C ALA A 351 8.38 30.57 -15.19
N GLY A 352 8.37 30.59 -13.86
CA GLY A 352 7.82 31.69 -13.06
C GLY A 352 8.57 33.00 -13.27
N LEU A 353 9.92 32.99 -13.37
CA LEU A 353 10.73 34.18 -13.69
C LEU A 353 10.51 34.71 -15.10
N ALA A 354 10.19 33.82 -16.04
CA ALA A 354 9.87 34.20 -17.42
C ALA A 354 8.40 34.61 -17.59
N GLY A 355 7.58 34.49 -16.56
CA GLY A 355 6.13 34.77 -16.62
C GLY A 355 5.37 33.80 -17.51
N VAL A 356 5.87 32.54 -17.64
CA VAL A 356 5.29 31.51 -18.50
C VAL A 356 4.54 30.50 -17.65
N ASP A 357 3.26 30.30 -17.93
CA ASP A 357 2.47 29.21 -17.39
C ASP A 357 2.74 27.93 -18.19
N LEU A 358 3.18 26.86 -17.51
CA LEU A 358 3.34 25.57 -18.11
C LEU A 358 1.98 24.96 -18.41
N LYS A 359 1.70 24.70 -19.70
CA LYS A 359 0.46 24.04 -20.14
C LYS A 359 0.32 22.65 -19.52
N GLU A 360 -0.89 22.10 -19.51
CA GLU A 360 -1.17 20.76 -18.93
C GLU A 360 -0.73 19.57 -19.83
N GLU A 361 -0.34 19.84 -21.05
CA GLU A 361 0.18 18.84 -21.98
C GLU A 361 1.46 18.18 -21.43
N TYR A 362 1.64 16.89 -21.68
CA TYR A 362 2.79 16.13 -21.17
C TYR A 362 3.39 15.26 -22.28
N ASP A 363 4.64 14.82 -22.09
CA ASP A 363 5.31 13.88 -22.96
C ASP A 363 4.68 12.48 -22.81
N VAL A 364 3.80 12.19 -23.76
CA VAL A 364 3.01 10.94 -23.80
C VAL A 364 3.89 9.71 -23.95
N GLU A 365 4.95 9.78 -24.77
CA GLU A 365 5.85 8.65 -25.00
C GLU A 365 6.64 8.29 -23.75
N SER A 366 7.18 9.28 -23.07
CA SER A 366 7.89 9.09 -21.81
C SER A 366 6.99 8.51 -20.73
N PHE A 367 5.77 9.04 -20.57
CA PHE A 367 4.79 8.52 -19.62
C PHE A 367 4.35 7.09 -19.99
N HIS A 368 4.23 6.81 -21.28
CA HIS A 368 3.94 5.46 -21.77
C HIS A 368 5.03 4.45 -21.38
N THR A 369 6.31 4.83 -21.54
CA THR A 369 7.45 3.99 -21.15
C THR A 369 7.41 3.66 -19.66
N PHE A 370 7.11 4.65 -18.81
CA PHE A 370 6.91 4.46 -17.38
C PHE A 370 5.76 3.50 -17.09
N LEU A 371 4.58 3.70 -17.69
CA LEU A 371 3.44 2.82 -17.48
C LEU A 371 3.71 1.40 -17.94
N THR A 372 4.46 1.19 -19.03
CA THR A 372 4.84 -0.15 -19.48
C THR A 372 5.65 -0.91 -18.44
N ALA A 373 6.51 -0.22 -17.69
CA ALA A 373 7.21 -0.84 -16.56
C ALA A 373 6.24 -1.18 -15.41
N MET A 374 5.30 -0.29 -15.12
CA MET A 374 4.30 -0.53 -14.06
C MET A 374 3.32 -1.65 -14.42
N GLU A 375 2.99 -1.83 -15.71
CA GLU A 375 2.17 -2.93 -16.23
C GLU A 375 2.84 -4.29 -16.12
N ASP A 376 4.17 -4.34 -16.02
CA ASP A 376 4.95 -5.57 -15.91
C ASP A 376 5.20 -5.93 -14.44
N ASP A 377 4.17 -6.42 -13.75
CA ASP A 377 4.21 -6.87 -12.36
C ASP A 377 4.66 -5.77 -11.38
N LEU A 378 4.18 -4.55 -11.58
CA LEU A 378 4.53 -3.39 -10.75
C LEU A 378 6.05 -3.20 -10.63
N ASN A 379 6.76 -3.24 -11.76
CA ASN A 379 8.22 -3.14 -11.83
C ASN A 379 8.70 -1.70 -11.56
N THR A 380 8.64 -1.28 -10.31
CA THR A 380 9.04 0.06 -9.89
C THR A 380 10.50 0.38 -10.13
N PRO A 381 11.48 -0.57 -10.07
CA PRO A 381 12.86 -0.28 -10.46
C PRO A 381 12.99 0.17 -11.93
N ASN A 382 12.30 -0.48 -12.86
CA ASN A 382 12.29 -0.07 -14.26
C ASN A 382 11.50 1.24 -14.48
N ALA A 383 10.43 1.46 -13.70
CA ALA A 383 9.71 2.73 -13.69
C ALA A 383 10.61 3.90 -13.22
N PHE A 384 11.47 3.69 -12.23
CA PHE A 384 12.47 4.68 -11.80
C PHE A 384 13.47 4.99 -12.91
N ALA A 385 13.92 3.98 -13.66
CA ALA A 385 14.79 4.22 -14.81
C ALA A 385 14.11 5.14 -15.85
N ALA A 386 12.83 4.90 -16.15
CA ALA A 386 12.07 5.78 -17.05
C ALA A 386 11.96 7.21 -16.52
N ILE A 387 11.73 7.40 -15.20
CA ILE A 387 11.74 8.74 -14.59
C ILE A 387 13.09 9.41 -14.75
N PHE A 388 14.20 8.72 -14.47
CA PHE A 388 15.55 9.31 -14.59
C PHE A 388 15.89 9.68 -16.02
N ASP A 389 15.41 8.96 -17.03
CA ASP A 389 15.60 9.31 -18.44
C ASP A 389 14.89 10.63 -18.79
N VAL A 390 13.65 10.82 -18.32
CA VAL A 390 12.93 12.09 -18.51
C VAL A 390 13.60 13.23 -17.74
N VAL A 391 14.02 12.99 -16.51
CA VAL A 391 14.75 13.97 -15.68
C VAL A 391 16.07 14.39 -16.34
N LYS A 392 16.78 13.48 -16.99
CA LYS A 392 17.97 13.80 -17.77
C LYS A 392 17.64 14.76 -18.93
N GLN A 393 16.56 14.49 -19.66
CA GLN A 393 16.09 15.37 -20.74
C GLN A 393 15.61 16.72 -20.18
N LEU A 394 14.87 16.75 -19.08
CA LEU A 394 14.46 17.95 -18.38
C LEU A 394 15.67 18.83 -18.00
N ASN A 395 16.71 18.22 -17.44
CA ASN A 395 17.96 18.92 -17.11
C ASN A 395 18.63 19.56 -18.35
N GLN A 396 18.56 18.90 -19.51
CA GLN A 396 19.09 19.46 -20.76
C GLN A 396 18.33 20.72 -21.17
N VAL A 397 16.98 20.69 -21.13
CA VAL A 397 16.14 21.85 -21.45
C VAL A 397 16.35 22.99 -20.45
N VAL A 398 16.35 22.68 -19.14
CA VAL A 398 16.57 23.68 -18.07
C VAL A 398 17.90 24.43 -18.22
N ARG A 399 18.95 23.79 -18.77
CA ARG A 399 20.30 24.38 -18.91
C ARG A 399 20.51 25.16 -20.22
N GLN A 400 19.54 25.16 -21.15
CA GLN A 400 19.63 25.94 -22.38
C GLN A 400 19.70 27.43 -22.08
N LYS A 401 20.44 28.17 -22.91
CA LYS A 401 20.55 29.64 -22.84
C LYS A 401 19.18 30.29 -23.13
N GLU A 402 18.52 29.77 -24.15
CA GLU A 402 17.13 30.11 -24.54
C GLU A 402 16.28 28.88 -24.26
N ILE A 403 15.40 28.98 -23.28
CA ILE A 403 14.61 27.83 -22.83
C ILE A 403 13.38 27.68 -23.72
N ASP A 404 13.20 26.49 -24.27
CA ASP A 404 11.92 26.10 -24.88
C ASP A 404 10.95 25.72 -23.78
N PHE A 405 10.09 26.64 -23.38
CA PHE A 405 9.12 26.45 -22.32
C PHE A 405 8.01 25.43 -22.68
N THR A 406 7.78 25.19 -23.99
CA THR A 406 6.87 24.13 -24.43
C THR A 406 7.49 22.77 -24.14
N ALA A 407 8.71 22.54 -24.57
CA ALA A 407 9.44 21.31 -24.27
C ALA A 407 9.66 21.13 -22.76
N LEU A 408 9.93 22.22 -22.02
CA LEU A 408 10.05 22.21 -20.56
C LEU A 408 8.76 21.71 -19.92
N GLY A 409 7.61 22.30 -20.29
CA GLY A 409 6.30 21.92 -19.75
C GLY A 409 5.96 20.45 -19.99
N LEU A 410 6.20 19.95 -21.21
CA LEU A 410 5.96 18.55 -21.55
C LEU A 410 6.72 17.58 -20.63
N LYS A 411 8.01 17.87 -20.35
CA LYS A 411 8.84 17.00 -19.48
C LYS A 411 8.47 17.14 -18.01
N VAL A 412 8.20 18.36 -17.53
CA VAL A 412 7.74 18.59 -16.16
C VAL A 412 6.47 17.81 -15.89
N ASN A 413 5.46 17.97 -16.74
CA ASN A 413 4.17 17.31 -16.54
C ASN A 413 4.25 15.78 -16.63
N ALA A 414 5.13 15.26 -17.49
CA ALA A 414 5.36 13.81 -17.55
C ALA A 414 5.93 13.28 -16.22
N VAL A 415 6.96 13.96 -15.65
CA VAL A 415 7.54 13.55 -14.36
C VAL A 415 6.50 13.68 -13.24
N GLU A 416 5.73 14.78 -13.19
CA GLU A 416 4.67 14.95 -12.20
C GLU A 416 3.65 13.80 -12.22
N LYS A 417 3.20 13.41 -13.43
CA LYS A 417 2.28 12.27 -13.59
C LYS A 417 2.89 10.95 -13.13
N MET A 418 4.17 10.71 -13.40
CA MET A 418 4.88 9.53 -12.92
C MET A 418 4.97 9.52 -11.39
N LEU A 419 5.30 10.66 -10.77
CA LEU A 419 5.34 10.81 -9.32
C LEU A 419 3.95 10.60 -8.69
N ASP A 420 2.89 11.07 -9.35
CA ASP A 420 1.50 10.89 -8.90
C ASP A 420 1.11 9.40 -8.85
N VAL A 421 1.49 8.62 -9.86
CA VAL A 421 1.27 7.15 -9.86
C VAL A 421 2.07 6.48 -8.75
N LEU A 422 3.27 6.95 -8.45
CA LEU A 422 4.05 6.45 -7.32
C LEU A 422 3.60 7.00 -5.97
N GLY A 423 2.68 7.99 -5.93
CA GLY A 423 2.20 8.66 -4.73
C GLY A 423 3.26 9.52 -4.05
N ILE A 424 4.22 10.03 -4.80
CA ILE A 424 5.23 10.97 -4.33
C ILE A 424 4.69 12.39 -4.48
N GLU A 425 4.66 13.15 -3.39
CA GLU A 425 4.18 14.53 -3.45
C GLU A 425 5.14 15.45 -4.21
N ASN A 426 4.56 16.29 -5.04
CA ASN A 426 5.27 17.35 -5.72
C ASN A 426 4.43 18.63 -5.73
N HIS A 427 5.00 19.70 -5.21
CA HIS A 427 4.36 21.02 -5.16
C HIS A 427 5.05 21.97 -6.12
N ARG A 428 4.28 22.51 -7.07
CA ARG A 428 4.78 23.54 -7.97
C ARG A 428 5.08 24.83 -7.18
N ILE A 429 6.28 25.33 -7.36
CA ILE A 429 6.66 26.64 -6.80
C ILE A 429 6.05 27.72 -7.67
N VAL A 430 5.22 28.56 -7.05
CA VAL A 430 4.62 29.75 -7.69
C VAL A 430 5.34 30.97 -7.13
N LEU A 431 6.01 31.74 -8.00
CA LEU A 431 6.74 32.94 -7.61
C LEU A 431 5.79 34.12 -7.50
N SER A 432 5.83 34.82 -6.37
CA SER A 432 5.19 36.12 -6.20
C SER A 432 5.95 37.22 -6.98
N GLU A 433 5.34 38.37 -7.20
CA GLU A 433 6.03 39.53 -7.78
C GLU A 433 7.20 40.00 -6.89
N GLU A 434 7.10 39.87 -5.57
CA GLU A 434 8.18 40.13 -4.63
C GLU A 434 9.37 39.20 -4.86
N ASP A 435 9.12 37.90 -5.11
CA ASP A 435 10.15 36.92 -5.39
C ASP A 435 10.89 37.20 -6.73
N LYS A 436 10.13 37.60 -7.72
CA LYS A 436 10.68 38.00 -9.04
C LYS A 436 11.55 39.25 -8.92
N ASN A 437 11.10 40.26 -8.15
CA ASN A 437 11.85 41.49 -7.88
C ASN A 437 13.14 41.17 -7.10
N LEU A 438 13.06 40.38 -6.05
CA LEU A 438 14.22 39.94 -5.27
C LEU A 438 15.27 39.25 -6.14
N HIS A 439 14.80 38.37 -7.06
CA HIS A 439 15.70 37.71 -8.01
C HIS A 439 16.33 38.71 -9.01
N ALA A 440 15.58 39.72 -9.48
CA ALA A 440 16.09 40.77 -10.36
C ALA A 440 17.13 41.64 -9.63
N GLU A 441 16.89 42.01 -8.39
CA GLU A 441 17.84 42.76 -7.54
C GLU A 441 19.13 41.98 -7.30
N TRP A 442 19.00 40.67 -7.02
CA TRP A 442 20.18 39.78 -6.91
C TRP A 442 21.00 39.80 -8.20
N LYS A 443 20.37 39.62 -9.36
CA LYS A 443 21.09 39.66 -10.66
C LYS A 443 21.75 41.01 -10.93
N SER A 444 21.08 42.11 -10.52
CA SER A 444 21.63 43.45 -10.67
C SER A 444 22.88 43.62 -9.79
N ALA A 445 22.82 43.22 -8.52
CA ALA A 445 23.97 43.27 -7.60
C ALA A 445 25.14 42.43 -8.11
N VAL A 446 24.90 41.22 -8.64
CA VAL A 446 25.93 40.38 -9.26
C VAL A 446 26.57 41.08 -10.48
N ALA A 447 25.74 41.71 -11.36
CA ALA A 447 26.24 42.40 -12.56
C ALA A 447 27.07 43.62 -12.19
N GLN A 448 26.74 44.34 -11.12
CA GLN A 448 27.46 45.50 -10.58
C GLN A 448 28.67 45.07 -9.74
N LYS A 449 28.89 43.78 -9.52
CA LYS A 449 29.97 43.23 -8.69
C LYS A 449 29.89 43.66 -7.21
N ASP A 450 28.69 44.01 -6.74
CA ASP A 450 28.40 44.23 -5.34
C ASP A 450 28.11 42.89 -4.65
N PHE A 451 29.19 42.21 -4.27
CA PHE A 451 29.12 40.86 -3.75
C PHE A 451 28.46 40.79 -2.36
N GLU A 452 28.58 41.83 -1.55
CA GLU A 452 27.94 41.88 -0.23
C GLU A 452 26.43 41.92 -0.36
N LEU A 453 25.91 42.79 -1.21
CA LEU A 453 24.49 42.90 -1.47
C LEU A 453 23.96 41.65 -2.21
N ALA A 454 24.74 41.12 -3.16
CA ALA A 454 24.39 39.89 -3.88
C ALA A 454 24.27 38.68 -2.93
N ASP A 455 25.17 38.52 -1.98
CA ASP A 455 25.13 37.45 -0.99
C ASP A 455 23.92 37.57 -0.04
N LYS A 456 23.55 38.80 0.34
CA LYS A 456 22.34 39.05 1.13
C LYS A 456 21.06 38.62 0.38
N PHE A 457 20.89 39.01 -0.86
CA PHE A 457 19.73 38.62 -1.67
C PHE A 457 19.75 37.13 -1.97
N ARG A 458 20.94 36.56 -2.21
CA ARG A 458 21.10 35.12 -2.41
C ARG A 458 20.64 34.31 -1.20
N ALA A 459 20.99 34.74 -0.01
CA ALA A 459 20.55 34.06 1.23
C ALA A 459 19.03 34.04 1.34
N GLN A 460 18.36 35.17 1.05
CA GLN A 460 16.89 35.25 1.05
C GLN A 460 16.26 34.35 -0.03
N LEU A 461 16.83 34.31 -1.23
CA LEU A 461 16.34 33.44 -2.31
C LEU A 461 16.51 31.94 -1.98
N ILE A 462 17.61 31.58 -1.30
CA ILE A 462 17.84 30.22 -0.80
C ILE A 462 16.80 29.85 0.26
N GLU A 463 16.57 30.74 1.23
CA GLU A 463 15.56 30.54 2.28
C GLU A 463 14.16 30.34 1.70
N LYS A 464 13.80 31.12 0.67
CA LYS A 464 12.55 30.98 -0.09
C LYS A 464 12.56 29.75 -1.03
N GLY A 465 13.66 29.04 -1.15
CA GLY A 465 13.80 27.88 -2.02
C GLY A 465 13.83 28.21 -3.52
N ILE A 466 14.18 29.45 -3.90
CA ILE A 466 14.23 29.89 -5.33
C ILE A 466 15.61 29.62 -5.95
N LEU A 467 16.68 29.58 -5.16
CA LEU A 467 18.03 29.20 -5.56
C LEU A 467 18.49 27.92 -4.88
#